data_fb7c4d999776ea3a6a13d5fb79af1f5a
#
_entry.id   fb7c4d999776ea3a6a13d5fb79af1f5a
#
_cell.length_a   1.000
_cell.length_b   1.000
_cell.length_c   1.000
_cell.angle_alpha   90.00
_cell.angle_beta   90.00
_cell.angle_gamma   90.00
#
_symmetry.space_group_name_H-M   'P 1'
#
loop_
_entity.id
_entity.type
_entity.pdbx_description
1 polymer ?
#
loop_
_entity_poly.entity_id
_entity_poly.type
_entity_poly.pdbx_seq_one_letter_code
_entity_poly.pdbx_strand_id
1 'polypeptide(L)'
;MVTEKEIWGFLEEVSDPEVPVLSVVDLGVVRTVELMNETTCKITITPTYTGCPAMKTMEEDIISKLNEKGISDVSVELTLHPSWTTDWLSENGKRKLKEYGIAPPEHEVDKSVLFATPTVVPCPLCNSTNTKMVSQFGSTACKAHYQCNECL
;
A
#
# COMPACT_ATOMS: atom_id res chain seq x y z
N MET A 1 -11.02 -10.36 25.32
CA MET A 1 -12.00 -9.89 24.32
C MET A 1 -11.28 -9.01 23.33
N VAL A 2 -11.25 -9.40 22.05
CA VAL A 2 -10.56 -8.64 21.00
C VAL A 2 -11.42 -7.45 20.59
N THR A 3 -10.80 -6.30 20.40
CA THR A 3 -11.47 -5.06 19.96
C THR A 3 -11.09 -4.74 18.51
N GLU A 4 -11.89 -3.93 17.82
CA GLU A 4 -11.56 -3.47 16.46
C GLU A 4 -10.20 -2.77 16.42
N LYS A 5 -9.87 -2.01 17.45
CA LYS A 5 -8.58 -1.33 17.57
C LYS A 5 -7.40 -2.31 17.64
N GLU A 6 -7.57 -3.43 18.32
CA GLU A 6 -6.55 -4.48 18.37
C GLU A 6 -6.40 -5.17 17.03
N ILE A 7 -7.51 -5.36 16.29
CA ILE A 7 -7.48 -5.90 14.93
C ILE A 7 -6.68 -4.98 14.00
N TRP A 8 -6.90 -3.68 14.07
CA TRP A 8 -6.08 -2.71 13.32
C TRP A 8 -4.59 -2.87 13.64
N GLY A 9 -4.24 -3.02 14.92
CA GLY A 9 -2.86 -3.29 15.34
C GLY A 9 -2.29 -4.58 14.79
N PHE A 10 -3.08 -5.65 14.72
CA PHE A 10 -2.65 -6.92 14.12
C PHE A 10 -2.44 -6.80 12.61
N LEU A 11 -3.26 -6.00 11.93
CA LEU A 11 -3.13 -5.75 10.51
C LEU A 11 -1.88 -4.92 10.16
N GLU A 12 -1.38 -4.10 11.08
CA GLU A 12 -0.10 -3.41 10.91
C GLU A 12 1.10 -4.37 10.82
N GLU A 13 0.94 -5.60 11.31
CA GLU A 13 1.96 -6.65 11.20
C GLU A 13 1.89 -7.39 9.84
N VAL A 14 0.85 -7.16 9.03
CA VAL A 14 0.71 -7.77 7.69
C VAL A 14 1.36 -6.88 6.65
N SER A 15 2.44 -7.35 6.06
CA SER A 15 3.21 -6.60 5.06
C SER A 15 2.66 -6.79 3.65
N ASP A 16 2.82 -5.76 2.82
CA ASP A 16 2.59 -5.86 1.39
C ASP A 16 3.63 -6.82 0.78
N PRO A 17 3.23 -7.83 -0.01
CA PRO A 17 4.18 -8.75 -0.63
C PRO A 17 5.09 -8.11 -1.68
N GLU A 18 4.68 -6.99 -2.30
CA GLU A 18 5.47 -6.27 -3.30
C GLU A 18 6.38 -5.21 -2.65
N VAL A 19 5.97 -4.64 -1.52
CA VAL A 19 6.74 -3.64 -0.76
C VAL A 19 6.75 -4.03 0.72
N PRO A 20 7.65 -4.95 1.12
CA PRO A 20 7.61 -5.57 2.46
C PRO A 20 7.78 -4.62 3.64
N VAL A 21 8.27 -3.40 3.41
CA VAL A 21 8.41 -2.38 4.45
C VAL A 21 7.08 -1.71 4.82
N LEU A 22 6.05 -1.85 3.97
CA LEU A 22 4.72 -1.31 4.22
C LEU A 22 3.78 -2.38 4.70
N SER A 23 2.95 -2.04 5.69
CA SER A 23 1.81 -2.86 6.07
C SER A 23 0.60 -2.56 5.17
N VAL A 24 -0.38 -3.45 5.18
CA VAL A 24 -1.66 -3.23 4.50
C VAL A 24 -2.42 -2.00 5.06
N VAL A 25 -2.13 -1.63 6.30
CA VAL A 25 -2.66 -0.42 6.94
C VAL A 25 -1.94 0.83 6.43
N ASP A 26 -0.60 0.80 6.36
CA ASP A 26 0.21 1.91 5.84
C ASP A 26 -0.16 2.26 4.40
N LEU A 27 -0.46 1.27 3.58
CA LEU A 27 -0.90 1.46 2.20
C LEU A 27 -2.31 2.05 2.08
N GLY A 28 -3.13 1.96 3.14
CA GLY A 28 -4.54 2.32 3.06
C GLY A 28 -5.39 1.32 2.26
N VAL A 29 -4.90 0.10 2.08
CA VAL A 29 -5.64 -0.99 1.42
C VAL A 29 -6.80 -1.47 2.28
N VAL A 30 -6.61 -1.55 3.60
CA VAL A 30 -7.68 -1.89 4.53
C VAL A 30 -8.61 -0.69 4.71
N ARG A 31 -9.88 -0.88 4.35
CA ARG A 31 -10.90 0.18 4.38
C ARG A 31 -11.71 0.18 5.66
N THR A 32 -12.24 -0.98 6.02
CA THR A 32 -13.05 -1.14 7.21
C THR A 32 -12.72 -2.44 7.93
N VAL A 33 -12.90 -2.40 9.24
CA VAL A 33 -12.82 -3.55 10.13
C VAL A 33 -14.11 -3.60 10.91
N GLU A 34 -14.86 -4.68 10.76
CA GLU A 34 -16.14 -4.88 11.44
C GLU A 34 -16.05 -6.14 12.30
N LEU A 35 -16.09 -5.98 13.60
CA LEU A 35 -16.11 -7.09 14.54
C LEU A 35 -17.56 -7.50 14.80
N MET A 36 -17.95 -8.65 14.29
CA MET A 36 -19.32 -9.17 14.43
C MET A 36 -19.54 -9.81 15.80
N ASN A 37 -18.52 -10.51 16.32
CA ASN A 37 -18.49 -11.09 17.66
C ASN A 37 -17.03 -11.39 18.04
N GLU A 38 -16.78 -12.02 19.18
CA GLU A 38 -15.43 -12.29 19.71
C GLU A 38 -14.53 -13.11 18.77
N THR A 39 -15.10 -13.85 17.83
CA THR A 39 -14.37 -14.78 16.94
C THR A 39 -14.62 -14.53 15.46
N THR A 40 -15.54 -13.61 15.11
CA THR A 40 -15.95 -13.36 13.72
C THR A 40 -15.67 -11.90 13.35
N CYS A 41 -14.88 -11.70 12.30
CA CYS A 41 -14.48 -10.39 11.81
C CYS A 41 -14.65 -10.31 10.29
N LYS A 42 -15.09 -9.14 9.82
CA LYS A 42 -15.15 -8.81 8.40
C LYS A 42 -14.20 -7.68 8.10
N ILE A 43 -13.33 -7.90 7.12
CA ILE A 43 -12.35 -6.91 6.65
C ILE A 43 -12.70 -6.52 5.22
N THR A 44 -12.78 -5.22 4.94
CA THR A 44 -12.96 -4.72 3.58
C THR A 44 -11.65 -4.13 3.10
N ILE A 45 -11.20 -4.56 1.93
CA ILE A 45 -9.95 -4.09 1.31
C ILE A 45 -10.21 -3.54 -0.10
N THR A 46 -9.35 -2.61 -0.52
CA THR A 46 -9.37 -2.03 -1.87
C THR A 46 -7.98 -2.18 -2.50
N PRO A 47 -7.88 -2.78 -3.71
CA PRO A 47 -6.59 -2.91 -4.38
C PRO A 47 -6.05 -1.55 -4.83
N THR A 48 -4.73 -1.43 -4.91
CA THR A 48 -4.05 -0.23 -5.40
C THR A 48 -4.27 -0.04 -6.92
N TYR A 49 -4.52 -1.13 -7.64
CA TYR A 49 -4.94 -1.09 -9.04
C TYR A 49 -5.76 -2.35 -9.37
N THR A 50 -6.59 -2.27 -10.40
CA THR A 50 -7.44 -3.39 -10.82
C THR A 50 -6.59 -4.55 -11.32
N GLY A 51 -6.87 -5.76 -10.82
CA GLY A 51 -6.15 -6.96 -11.22
C GLY A 51 -4.80 -7.16 -10.55
N CYS A 52 -4.54 -6.47 -9.41
CA CYS A 52 -3.33 -6.64 -8.63
C CYS A 52 -3.17 -8.11 -8.18
N PRO A 53 -2.11 -8.83 -8.59
CA PRO A 53 -1.92 -10.23 -8.22
C PRO A 53 -1.61 -10.42 -6.73
N ALA A 54 -1.14 -9.38 -6.05
CA ALA A 54 -0.83 -9.41 -4.63
C ALA A 54 -2.07 -9.47 -3.73
N MET A 55 -3.26 -9.16 -4.25
CA MET A 55 -4.48 -9.08 -3.44
C MET A 55 -4.85 -10.41 -2.80
N LYS A 56 -4.72 -11.50 -3.54
CA LYS A 56 -4.99 -12.84 -3.00
C LYS A 56 -4.03 -13.19 -1.86
N THR A 57 -2.76 -12.89 -2.03
CA THR A 57 -1.73 -13.11 -0.99
C THR A 57 -2.03 -12.26 0.24
N MET A 58 -2.40 -10.98 0.06
CA MET A 58 -2.80 -10.11 1.18
C MET A 58 -4.01 -10.66 1.92
N GLU A 59 -5.02 -11.13 1.20
CA GLU A 59 -6.21 -11.74 1.78
C GLU A 59 -5.85 -12.95 2.64
N GLU A 60 -5.04 -13.85 2.11
CA GLU A 60 -4.56 -15.04 2.81
C GLU A 60 -3.73 -14.69 4.05
N ASP A 61 -2.85 -13.70 3.94
CA ASP A 61 -2.01 -13.21 5.03
C ASP A 61 -2.84 -12.55 6.14
N ILE A 62 -3.85 -11.77 5.78
CA ILE A 62 -4.79 -11.16 6.74
C ILE A 62 -5.54 -12.24 7.51
N ILE A 63 -6.11 -13.20 6.81
CA ILE A 63 -6.85 -14.32 7.42
C ILE A 63 -5.94 -15.11 8.36
N SER A 64 -4.74 -15.46 7.90
CA SER A 64 -3.76 -16.20 8.67
C SER A 64 -3.35 -15.46 9.95
N LYS A 65 -3.05 -14.17 9.84
CA LYS A 65 -2.65 -13.34 10.98
C LYS A 65 -3.76 -13.26 12.04
N LEU A 66 -4.98 -13.01 11.61
CA LEU A 66 -6.11 -12.90 12.54
C LEU A 66 -6.47 -14.23 13.18
N ASN A 67 -6.33 -15.34 12.45
CA ASN A 67 -6.49 -16.68 13.02
C ASN A 67 -5.46 -16.95 14.12
N GLU A 68 -4.21 -16.56 13.92
CA GLU A 68 -3.15 -16.67 14.94
C GLU A 68 -3.49 -15.88 16.23
N LYS A 69 -4.25 -14.81 16.09
CA LYS A 69 -4.67 -13.95 17.21
C LYS A 69 -5.98 -14.37 17.87
N GLY A 70 -6.54 -15.51 17.45
CA GLY A 70 -7.73 -16.11 18.06
C GLY A 70 -9.06 -15.78 17.38
N ILE A 71 -9.04 -15.11 16.24
CA ILE A 71 -10.23 -14.82 15.44
C ILE A 71 -10.35 -15.93 14.40
N SER A 72 -11.27 -16.87 14.64
CA SER A 72 -11.37 -18.11 13.85
C SER A 72 -12.16 -17.96 12.56
N ASP A 73 -13.05 -16.98 12.48
CA ASP A 73 -13.92 -16.75 11.33
C ASP A 73 -13.66 -15.35 10.77
N VAL A 74 -12.76 -15.27 9.78
CA VAL A 74 -12.36 -14.03 9.13
C VAL A 74 -12.86 -14.05 7.70
N SER A 75 -13.69 -13.06 7.33
CA SER A 75 -14.08 -12.84 5.95
C SER A 75 -13.40 -11.56 5.41
N VAL A 76 -12.84 -11.66 4.22
CA VAL A 76 -12.24 -10.52 3.51
C VAL A 76 -13.08 -10.22 2.28
N GLU A 77 -13.55 -9.00 2.18
CA GLU A 77 -14.35 -8.52 1.05
C GLU A 77 -13.55 -7.49 0.26
N LEU A 78 -13.57 -7.64 -1.05
CA LEU A 78 -12.91 -6.72 -1.96
C LEU A 78 -13.92 -5.66 -2.43
N THR A 79 -13.55 -4.38 -2.31
CA THR A 79 -14.32 -3.27 -2.89
C THR A 79 -13.44 -2.46 -3.84
N LEU A 80 -14.00 -2.08 -4.98
CA LEU A 80 -13.33 -1.24 -5.97
C LEU A 80 -13.76 0.23 -5.87
N HIS A 81 -14.73 0.53 -5.00
CA HIS A 81 -15.26 1.86 -4.84
C HIS A 81 -15.27 2.29 -3.35
N PRO A 82 -14.75 3.49 -3.05
CA PRO A 82 -13.98 4.36 -3.95
C PRO A 82 -12.65 3.73 -4.36
N SER A 83 -12.12 4.16 -5.52
CA SER A 83 -10.82 3.67 -6.00
C SER A 83 -9.70 4.10 -5.07
N TRP A 84 -8.71 3.24 -4.89
CA TRP A 84 -7.51 3.56 -4.11
C TRP A 84 -6.75 4.74 -4.73
N THR A 85 -6.27 5.63 -3.88
CA THR A 85 -5.42 6.77 -4.26
C THR A 85 -4.15 6.79 -3.43
N THR A 86 -3.10 7.46 -3.94
CA THR A 86 -1.85 7.65 -3.20
C THR A 86 -2.03 8.48 -1.93
N ASP A 87 -3.10 9.27 -1.84
CA ASP A 87 -3.44 10.05 -0.66
C ASP A 87 -3.84 9.19 0.55
N TRP A 88 -4.17 7.92 0.30
CA TRP A 88 -4.50 6.95 1.36
C TRP A 88 -3.28 6.36 2.07
N LEU A 89 -2.08 6.60 1.52
CA LEU A 89 -0.83 6.23 2.20
C LEU A 89 -0.71 7.01 3.51
N SER A 90 -0.39 6.30 4.60
CA SER A 90 -0.11 6.96 5.88
C SER A 90 1.21 7.75 5.80
N GLU A 91 1.38 8.76 6.65
CA GLU A 91 2.65 9.48 6.77
C GLU A 91 3.79 8.53 7.15
N ASN A 92 3.49 7.56 8.02
CA ASN A 92 4.44 6.52 8.40
C ASN A 92 4.81 5.62 7.20
N GLY A 93 3.84 5.29 6.35
CA GLY A 93 4.08 4.55 5.11
C GLY A 93 4.97 5.30 4.14
N LYS A 94 4.72 6.59 3.95
CA LYS A 94 5.57 7.46 3.10
C LYS A 94 7.01 7.52 3.61
N ARG A 95 7.19 7.66 4.93
CA ARG A 95 8.51 7.65 5.57
C ARG A 95 9.24 6.34 5.33
N LYS A 96 8.57 5.21 5.52
CA LYS A 96 9.12 3.87 5.28
C LYS A 96 9.55 3.67 3.82
N LEU A 97 8.76 4.15 2.85
CA LEU A 97 9.10 4.11 1.44
C LEU A 97 10.41 4.85 1.17
N LYS A 98 10.54 6.07 1.69
CA LYS A 98 11.74 6.88 1.52
C LYS A 98 12.98 6.22 2.12
N GLU A 99 12.86 5.65 3.32
CA GLU A 99 13.95 4.93 3.99
C GLU A 99 14.37 3.67 3.21
N TYR A 100 13.42 3.04 2.53
CA TYR A 100 13.67 1.85 1.71
C TYR A 100 14.30 2.18 0.34
N GLY A 101 14.33 3.47 -0.04
CA GLY A 101 14.87 3.93 -1.33
C GLY A 101 13.81 4.06 -2.43
N ILE A 102 12.54 4.08 -2.08
CA ILE A 102 11.44 4.33 -2.99
C ILE A 102 10.91 5.74 -2.72
N ALA A 103 10.91 6.59 -3.76
CA ALA A 103 10.35 7.93 -3.63
C ALA A 103 8.82 7.84 -3.39
N PRO A 104 8.31 8.39 -2.27
CA PRO A 104 6.87 8.39 -2.05
C PRO A 104 6.17 9.30 -3.07
N PRO A 105 4.92 8.99 -3.46
CA PRO A 105 4.17 9.86 -4.36
C PRO A 105 3.86 11.20 -3.68
N GLU A 106 4.06 12.30 -4.41
CA GLU A 106 3.77 13.65 -3.90
C GLU A 106 2.27 13.92 -3.85
N HIS A 107 1.57 13.64 -4.95
CA HIS A 107 0.13 13.79 -5.09
C HIS A 107 -0.42 12.78 -6.09
N GLU A 108 -1.72 12.57 -6.05
CA GLU A 108 -2.38 11.81 -7.09
C GLU A 108 -2.25 12.55 -8.42
N VAL A 109 -1.55 11.92 -9.37
CA VAL A 109 -1.40 12.45 -10.72
C VAL A 109 -2.54 11.91 -11.57
N ASP A 110 -3.35 12.79 -12.12
CA ASP A 110 -4.34 12.40 -13.12
C ASP A 110 -3.61 11.70 -14.29
N LYS A 111 -4.05 10.50 -14.60
CA LYS A 111 -3.44 9.67 -15.66
C LYS A 111 -3.39 10.36 -17.03
N SER A 112 -4.25 11.36 -17.25
CA SER A 112 -4.22 12.19 -18.45
C SER A 112 -2.97 13.06 -18.56
N VAL A 113 -2.32 13.40 -17.44
CA VAL A 113 -1.09 14.21 -17.37
C VAL A 113 0.15 13.37 -17.65
N LEU A 114 0.08 12.06 -17.57
CA LEU A 114 1.21 11.13 -17.81
C LEU A 114 1.78 11.23 -19.23
N PHE A 115 1.03 11.80 -20.18
CA PHE A 115 1.45 11.96 -21.57
C PHE A 115 1.98 13.37 -21.90
N ALA A 116 1.85 14.34 -21.00
CA ALA A 116 2.18 15.74 -21.27
C ALA A 116 3.56 16.16 -20.73
N THR A 117 3.87 15.88 -19.46
CA THR A 117 5.16 16.20 -18.83
C THR A 117 5.52 15.16 -17.77
N PRO A 118 6.77 14.68 -17.73
CA PRO A 118 7.21 13.79 -16.65
C PRO A 118 7.08 14.49 -15.31
N THR A 119 6.49 13.79 -14.32
CA THR A 119 6.46 14.30 -12.96
C THR A 119 7.87 14.38 -12.40
N VAL A 120 8.22 15.54 -11.82
CA VAL A 120 9.49 15.66 -11.10
C VAL A 120 9.36 14.94 -9.77
N VAL A 121 10.20 13.93 -9.57
CA VAL A 121 10.23 13.13 -8.35
C VAL A 121 11.54 13.38 -7.64
N PRO A 122 11.52 13.89 -6.38
CA PRO A 122 12.75 14.07 -5.61
C PRO A 122 13.43 12.71 -5.35
N CYS A 123 14.76 12.68 -5.47
CA CYS A 123 15.53 11.47 -5.16
C CYS A 123 15.40 11.14 -3.66
N PRO A 124 15.03 9.92 -3.28
CA PRO A 124 14.90 9.56 -1.86
C PRO A 124 16.24 9.48 -1.12
N LEU A 125 17.36 9.44 -1.86
CA LEU A 125 18.70 9.35 -1.27
C LEU A 125 19.36 10.71 -1.06
N CYS A 126 19.29 11.62 -2.04
CA CYS A 126 19.95 12.93 -1.99
C CYS A 126 19.00 14.13 -2.06
N ASN A 127 17.69 13.91 -2.18
CA ASN A 127 16.65 14.91 -2.34
C ASN A 127 16.78 15.82 -3.59
N SER A 128 17.67 15.49 -4.52
CA SER A 128 17.78 16.24 -5.77
C SER A 128 16.51 16.08 -6.61
N THR A 129 16.08 17.16 -7.23
CA THR A 129 14.99 17.16 -8.23
C THR A 129 15.49 16.87 -9.64
N ASN A 130 16.81 16.71 -9.83
CA ASN A 130 17.43 16.36 -11.11
C ASN A 130 17.31 14.84 -11.35
N THR A 131 16.08 14.40 -11.57
CA THR A 131 15.73 13.00 -11.81
C THR A 131 15.01 12.86 -13.13
N LYS A 132 15.12 11.69 -13.74
CA LYS A 132 14.41 11.37 -14.98
C LYS A 132 13.70 10.03 -14.88
N MET A 133 12.54 9.92 -15.52
CA MET A 133 11.84 8.66 -15.69
C MET A 133 12.58 7.79 -16.72
N VAL A 134 12.97 6.60 -16.31
CA VAL A 134 13.59 5.59 -17.20
C VAL A 134 12.49 4.70 -17.77
N SER A 135 11.53 4.30 -16.95
CA SER A 135 10.40 3.47 -17.34
C SER A 135 9.17 3.81 -16.51
N GLN A 136 8.00 3.85 -17.15
CA GLN A 136 6.72 4.05 -16.46
C GLN A 136 6.38 2.90 -15.53
N PHE A 137 6.87 1.70 -15.84
CA PHE A 137 6.68 0.51 -15.02
C PHE A 137 8.04 -0.01 -14.56
N GLY A 138 8.18 -0.20 -13.24
CA GLY A 138 9.33 -0.85 -12.63
C GLY A 138 9.16 -2.37 -12.58
N SER A 139 9.62 -2.99 -11.50
CA SER A 139 9.44 -4.43 -11.25
C SER A 139 7.98 -4.85 -11.12
N THR A 140 7.11 -3.91 -10.74
CA THR A 140 5.65 -4.08 -10.64
C THR A 140 4.94 -2.89 -11.28
N ALA A 141 3.66 -3.06 -11.63
CA ALA A 141 2.85 -2.02 -12.27
C ALA A 141 2.55 -0.82 -11.36
N CYS A 142 2.76 -0.94 -10.05
CA CYS A 142 2.55 0.13 -9.08
C CYS A 142 3.77 1.03 -8.87
N LYS A 143 4.90 0.73 -9.51
CA LYS A 143 6.16 1.48 -9.37
C LYS A 143 6.66 1.94 -10.73
N ALA A 144 7.17 3.18 -10.78
CA ALA A 144 7.93 3.68 -11.92
C ALA A 144 9.44 3.60 -11.63
N HIS A 145 10.24 3.50 -12.67
CA HIS A 145 11.70 3.49 -12.57
C HIS A 145 12.24 4.86 -12.91
N TYR A 146 12.95 5.48 -11.97
CA TYR A 146 13.60 6.78 -12.11
C TYR A 146 15.10 6.67 -11.89
N GLN A 147 15.85 7.56 -12.50
CA GLN A 147 17.28 7.73 -12.29
C GLN A 147 17.57 9.13 -11.78
N CYS A 148 18.34 9.22 -10.70
CA CYS A 148 18.88 10.48 -10.24
C CYS A 148 20.17 10.78 -11.02
N ASN A 149 20.29 12.00 -11.54
CA ASN A 149 21.48 12.42 -12.29
C ASN A 149 22.59 12.97 -11.37
N GLU A 150 22.30 13.17 -10.08
CA GLU A 150 23.26 13.69 -9.10
C GLU A 150 24.01 12.61 -8.35
N CYS A 151 23.28 11.65 -7.76
CA CYS A 151 23.91 10.59 -6.96
C CYS A 151 24.00 9.22 -7.67
N LEU A 152 23.36 9.13 -8.87
CA LEU A 152 23.33 7.88 -9.67
C LEU A 152 22.96 6.65 -8.82
#